data_edc48c2da2257fe21c58a07a7bbc1ac5
#
_entry.id   edc48c2da2257fe21c58a07a7bbc1ac5
#
_cell.length_a   1.000
_cell.length_b   1.000
_cell.length_c   1.000
_cell.angle_alpha   90.00
_cell.angle_beta   90.00
_cell.angle_gamma   90.00
#
_symmetry.space_group_name_H-M   'P 1'
#
loop_
_entity.id
_entity.type
_entity.pdbx_description
1 polymer ?
#
loop_
_entity_poly.entity_id
_entity_poly.type
_entity_poly.pdbx_seq_one_letter_code
_entity_poly.pdbx_strand_id
1 'polypeptide(L)'
;LHDDDFEHDHPELEIGSGAVLEDIEGLEMFTLKSVGIDIGSSTSHLVFSQLTLRREGASLSGRFRVTERKVLYRSGIMLTPYLSGTLIDIDRVKRFIEEAYKEAGFSPEDIDTGAVIITGEALKKENARPIVEYFAKYSGKFICAAAGHNHEALLAAYGCGAVDLSKAERKTVLNVDMGGGTTKFSLVENGVVTQTAAINVGARLIAFDDSGVVTRVEDAGRTLMQELGYTVEIGKKITKKRMEEFAAFMAKILFELVEREPSSSLAKRLMVTPPFANYRLSQVDHIVFSGGVSEHVYERDRTSYGDVGPMMGKSVRDYLKKLPKKRLLREPLEGIRATVIGAGEYTVQASGNTSYISNPKVLPVFGLKVIRASLGPGQSIIDALNRSL
;
A
#
# COMPACT_ATOMS: atom_id res chain seq x y z
N LEU A 1 41.08 -47.26 -8.81
CA LEU A 1 41.70 -47.24 -7.47
C LEU A 1 41.80 -45.84 -6.99
N HIS A 2 40.91 -45.40 -6.29
CA HIS A 2 40.77 -44.68 -5.02
C HIS A 2 39.43 -43.99 -4.99
N ASP A 3 38.56 -44.61 -4.21
CA ASP A 3 37.38 -44.01 -3.59
C ASP A 3 37.93 -42.94 -2.62
N ASP A 4 37.34 -41.72 -2.66
CA ASP A 4 37.31 -40.82 -1.54
C ASP A 4 35.92 -40.22 -1.52
N ASP A 5 35.04 -40.87 -0.70
CA ASP A 5 33.80 -40.38 -0.23
C ASP A 5 34.03 -39.17 0.69
N PHE A 6 33.79 -37.94 0.18
CA PHE A 6 33.57 -36.78 1.03
C PHE A 6 32.08 -36.62 1.28
N GLU A 7 31.60 -37.27 2.32
CA GLU A 7 30.37 -36.84 3.00
C GLU A 7 30.59 -35.41 3.53
N HIS A 8 30.03 -34.45 2.85
CA HIS A 8 29.87 -33.12 3.39
C HIS A 8 28.57 -33.08 4.20
N ASP A 9 28.73 -33.20 5.51
CA ASP A 9 27.69 -32.90 6.49
C ASP A 9 27.35 -31.41 6.38
N HIS A 10 26.25 -31.07 5.71
CA HIS A 10 25.71 -29.72 5.67
C HIS A 10 24.87 -29.53 6.95
N PRO A 11 25.22 -28.59 7.84
CA PRO A 11 24.36 -28.27 8.96
C PRO A 11 23.01 -27.81 8.42
N GLU A 12 21.96 -28.53 8.76
CA GLU A 12 20.58 -28.12 8.52
C GLU A 12 20.39 -26.72 9.12
N LEU A 13 20.21 -25.74 8.25
CA LEU A 13 19.74 -24.43 8.68
C LEU A 13 18.32 -24.63 9.19
N GLU A 14 18.15 -24.59 10.50
CA GLU A 14 16.85 -24.39 11.13
C GLU A 14 16.29 -23.03 10.68
N ILE A 15 15.64 -23.04 9.53
CA ILE A 15 14.79 -21.94 9.09
C ILE A 15 13.54 -22.04 9.95
N GLY A 16 13.34 -21.07 10.83
CA GLY A 16 12.28 -21.06 11.83
C GLY A 16 10.94 -21.54 11.30
N SER A 17 10.32 -22.43 12.00
CA SER A 17 8.99 -23.06 11.95
C SER A 17 8.22 -23.17 10.61
N GLY A 18 8.84 -22.88 9.47
CA GLY A 18 8.25 -23.12 8.15
C GLY A 18 8.42 -24.58 7.73
N ALA A 19 7.32 -25.32 7.59
CA ALA A 19 7.38 -26.68 7.05
C ALA A 19 7.85 -26.64 5.60
N VAL A 20 8.99 -27.23 5.30
CA VAL A 20 9.44 -27.49 3.92
C VAL A 20 8.61 -28.68 3.42
N LEU A 21 7.83 -28.44 2.37
CA LEU A 21 7.07 -29.48 1.69
C LEU A 21 7.73 -29.74 0.34
N GLU A 22 8.26 -30.95 0.14
CA GLU A 22 8.66 -31.41 -1.19
C GLU A 22 7.40 -31.81 -1.98
N ASP A 23 7.26 -31.25 -3.18
CA ASP A 23 6.21 -31.71 -4.08
C ASP A 23 6.72 -32.84 -4.99
N ILE A 24 5.77 -33.52 -5.67
CA ILE A 24 6.02 -34.70 -6.52
C ILE A 24 7.01 -34.42 -7.68
N GLU A 25 7.31 -33.15 -7.96
CA GLU A 25 8.21 -32.72 -9.05
C GLU A 25 9.60 -32.23 -8.58
N GLY A 26 9.89 -32.36 -7.27
CA GLY A 26 11.16 -31.87 -6.70
C GLY A 26 11.27 -30.34 -6.65
N LEU A 27 10.12 -29.64 -6.75
CA LEU A 27 10.05 -28.19 -6.55
C LEU A 27 10.03 -27.90 -5.05
N GLU A 28 11.06 -27.21 -4.58
CA GLU A 28 11.08 -26.75 -3.19
C GLU A 28 9.97 -25.71 -2.97
N MET A 29 9.19 -25.93 -1.95
CA MET A 29 8.10 -25.08 -1.53
C MET A 29 8.19 -24.84 -0.03
N PHE A 30 8.00 -23.63 0.41
CA PHE A 30 7.93 -23.31 1.85
C PHE A 30 6.89 -22.22 2.12
N THR A 31 6.45 -22.17 3.37
CA THR A 31 5.45 -21.19 3.81
C THR A 31 6.08 -20.24 4.82
N LEU A 32 5.68 -18.96 4.74
CA LEU A 32 6.07 -17.92 5.70
C LEU A 32 4.82 -17.30 6.31
N LYS A 33 4.83 -17.06 7.60
CA LYS A 33 3.88 -16.18 8.27
C LYS A 33 4.35 -14.74 8.12
N SER A 34 3.52 -13.91 7.55
CA SER A 34 3.81 -12.50 7.28
C SER A 34 2.82 -11.61 8.01
N VAL A 35 3.28 -10.44 8.49
CA VAL A 35 2.41 -9.37 8.94
C VAL A 35 2.67 -8.10 8.12
N GLY A 36 1.60 -7.49 7.66
CA GLY A 36 1.62 -6.16 7.07
C GLY A 36 0.99 -5.16 8.04
N ILE A 37 1.64 -4.03 8.26
CA ILE A 37 1.17 -2.93 9.11
C ILE A 37 1.13 -1.68 8.24
N ASP A 38 -0.06 -1.10 8.08
CA ASP A 38 -0.23 0.19 7.39
C ASP A 38 -0.60 1.28 8.41
N ILE A 39 0.20 2.33 8.44
CA ILE A 39 -0.04 3.53 9.23
C ILE A 39 -0.29 4.67 8.24
N GLY A 40 -1.54 4.78 7.82
CA GLY A 40 -1.99 5.83 6.91
C GLY A 40 -2.28 7.15 7.63
N SER A 41 -2.47 8.21 6.84
CA SER A 41 -2.87 9.53 7.36
C SER A 41 -4.25 9.56 8.00
N SER A 42 -5.09 8.60 7.70
CA SER A 42 -6.49 8.54 8.19
C SER A 42 -6.76 7.29 9.01
N THR A 43 -6.27 6.15 8.58
CA THR A 43 -6.52 4.86 9.21
C THR A 43 -5.24 4.06 9.35
N SER A 44 -5.18 3.23 10.38
CA SER A 44 -4.13 2.24 10.62
C SER A 44 -4.76 0.86 10.78
N HIS A 45 -4.13 -0.15 10.23
CA HIS A 45 -4.60 -1.54 10.30
C HIS A 45 -3.47 -2.55 10.05
N LEU A 46 -3.71 -3.81 10.43
CA LEU A 46 -2.79 -4.92 10.26
C LEU A 46 -3.47 -6.08 9.54
N VAL A 47 -2.65 -6.86 8.83
CA VAL A 47 -3.05 -8.13 8.22
C VAL A 47 -1.98 -9.17 8.50
N PHE A 48 -2.39 -10.32 9.03
CA PHE A 48 -1.54 -11.50 9.12
C PHE A 48 -1.87 -12.44 7.97
N SER A 49 -0.85 -12.93 7.28
CA SER A 49 -0.99 -13.79 6.12
C SER A 49 0.00 -14.95 6.18
N GLN A 50 -0.37 -16.07 5.60
CA GLN A 50 0.53 -17.14 5.23
C GLN A 50 0.84 -17.02 3.75
N LEU A 51 2.12 -16.97 3.41
CA LEU A 51 2.63 -16.89 2.05
C LEU A 51 3.22 -18.25 1.70
N THR A 52 2.80 -18.83 0.59
CA THR A 52 3.42 -20.03 0.02
C THR A 52 4.36 -19.60 -1.10
N LEU A 53 5.62 -19.96 -0.98
CA LEU A 53 6.65 -19.66 -1.97
C LEU A 53 7.08 -20.95 -2.67
N ARG A 54 7.21 -20.85 -4.01
CA ARG A 54 7.78 -21.93 -4.83
C ARG A 54 8.99 -21.45 -5.60
N ARG A 55 9.95 -22.33 -5.80
CA ARG A 55 11.10 -22.06 -6.66
C ARG A 55 10.65 -21.86 -8.12
N GLU A 56 11.13 -20.81 -8.78
CA GLU A 56 10.87 -20.57 -10.20
C GLU A 56 11.74 -21.49 -11.07
N GLY A 57 11.15 -22.62 -11.53
CA GLY A 57 11.69 -23.48 -12.59
C GLY A 57 13.08 -24.11 -12.34
N ALA A 58 13.55 -24.90 -13.31
CA ALA A 58 14.88 -25.48 -13.34
C ALA A 58 16.01 -24.47 -13.70
N SER A 59 15.77 -23.19 -13.54
CA SER A 59 16.74 -22.12 -13.76
C SER A 59 17.78 -22.15 -12.64
N LEU A 60 19.04 -21.94 -12.98
CA LEU A 60 20.18 -21.77 -12.07
C LEU A 60 20.03 -20.64 -11.05
N SER A 61 18.99 -19.81 -11.15
CA SER A 61 18.65 -18.80 -10.17
C SER A 61 17.72 -19.41 -9.12
N GLY A 62 18.18 -19.61 -7.89
CA GLY A 62 17.37 -20.06 -6.77
C GLY A 62 16.33 -19.01 -6.32
N ARG A 63 15.54 -18.45 -7.24
CA ARG A 63 14.50 -17.47 -6.93
C ARG A 63 13.22 -18.19 -6.54
N PHE A 64 12.65 -17.74 -5.43
CA PHE A 64 11.33 -18.17 -4.97
C PHE A 64 10.32 -17.06 -5.26
N ARG A 65 9.12 -17.47 -5.63
CA ARG A 65 8.00 -16.59 -5.90
C ARG A 65 6.83 -16.96 -5.02
N VAL A 66 6.13 -15.96 -4.52
CA VAL A 66 4.84 -16.17 -3.83
C VAL A 66 3.83 -16.69 -4.85
N THR A 67 3.34 -17.91 -4.62
CA THR A 67 2.36 -18.58 -5.47
C THR A 67 0.97 -18.60 -4.86
N GLU A 68 0.88 -18.49 -3.52
CA GLU A 68 -0.38 -18.48 -2.80
C GLU A 68 -0.28 -17.57 -1.57
N ARG A 69 -1.37 -16.90 -1.27
CA ARG A 69 -1.56 -16.16 -0.04
C ARG A 69 -2.86 -16.56 0.64
N LYS A 70 -2.77 -16.89 1.90
CA LYS A 70 -3.90 -17.10 2.78
C LYS A 70 -3.90 -16.04 3.87
N VAL A 71 -4.93 -15.19 3.93
CA VAL A 71 -5.09 -14.25 5.03
C VAL A 71 -5.52 -15.02 6.27
N LEU A 72 -4.75 -14.89 7.36
CA LEU A 72 -4.98 -15.56 8.64
C LEU A 72 -5.83 -14.70 9.58
N TYR A 73 -5.56 -13.39 9.62
CA TYR A 73 -6.29 -12.45 10.47
C TYR A 73 -6.25 -11.04 9.88
N ARG A 74 -7.33 -10.29 10.10
CA ARG A 74 -7.45 -8.86 9.78
C ARG A 74 -7.81 -8.11 11.04
N SER A 75 -6.99 -7.15 11.47
CA SER A 75 -7.34 -6.28 12.59
C SER A 75 -8.58 -5.44 12.30
N GLY A 76 -9.19 -4.90 13.34
CA GLY A 76 -10.05 -3.74 13.20
C GLY A 76 -9.34 -2.59 12.47
N ILE A 77 -10.10 -1.57 12.07
CA ILE A 77 -9.57 -0.34 11.49
C ILE A 77 -9.55 0.71 12.59
N MET A 78 -8.35 1.21 12.91
CA MET A 78 -8.18 2.32 13.84
C MET A 78 -8.05 3.62 13.05
N LEU A 79 -8.77 4.69 13.45
CA LEU A 79 -8.42 6.02 12.97
C LEU A 79 -7.03 6.36 13.52
N THR A 80 -6.09 6.72 12.63
CA THR A 80 -4.72 7.06 13.03
C THR A 80 -4.75 8.16 14.08
N PRO A 81 -4.28 7.89 15.30
CA PRO A 81 -4.39 8.85 16.40
C PRO A 81 -3.30 9.92 16.31
N TYR A 82 -3.67 11.16 16.55
CA TYR A 82 -2.76 12.29 16.58
C TYR A 82 -2.79 12.95 17.96
N LEU A 83 -1.61 13.28 18.50
CA LEU A 83 -1.45 14.15 19.68
C LEU A 83 -1.65 15.61 19.28
N SER A 84 -1.21 15.96 18.06
CA SER A 84 -1.39 17.27 17.44
C SER A 84 -1.49 17.11 15.92
N GLY A 85 -1.73 18.18 15.19
CA GLY A 85 -1.75 18.14 13.71
C GLY A 85 -0.48 17.56 13.07
N THR A 86 0.65 17.59 13.78
CA THR A 86 1.98 17.18 13.28
C THR A 86 2.55 15.91 13.92
N LEU A 87 1.95 15.42 15.02
CA LEU A 87 2.47 14.30 15.78
C LEU A 87 1.46 13.15 15.86
N ILE A 88 1.87 11.95 15.44
CA ILE A 88 1.10 10.72 15.62
C ILE A 88 1.27 10.24 17.07
N ASP A 89 0.19 9.78 17.71
CA ASP A 89 0.21 9.14 19.03
C ASP A 89 0.77 7.71 18.90
N ILE A 90 2.08 7.60 19.03
CA ILE A 90 2.81 6.33 18.91
C ILE A 90 2.33 5.29 19.94
N ASP A 91 2.02 5.72 21.17
CA ASP A 91 1.66 4.78 22.22
C ASP A 91 0.26 4.17 21.97
N ARG A 92 -0.65 4.91 21.39
CA ARG A 92 -1.92 4.34 20.92
C ARG A 92 -1.74 3.40 19.74
N VAL A 93 -0.86 3.73 18.79
CA VAL A 93 -0.54 2.85 17.66
C VAL A 93 0.07 1.54 18.16
N LYS A 94 1.01 1.60 19.11
CA LYS A 94 1.62 0.41 19.73
C LYS A 94 0.58 -0.49 20.38
N ARG A 95 -0.26 0.06 21.26
CA ARG A 95 -1.31 -0.72 21.92
C ARG A 95 -2.24 -1.41 20.93
N PHE A 96 -2.64 -0.71 19.87
CA PHE A 96 -3.47 -1.27 18.84
C PHE A 96 -2.80 -2.47 18.13
N ILE A 97 -1.50 -2.38 17.87
CA ILE A 97 -0.73 -3.47 17.26
C ILE A 97 -0.61 -4.65 18.22
N GLU A 98 -0.29 -4.41 19.49
CA GLU A 98 -0.20 -5.44 20.54
C GLU A 98 -1.54 -6.17 20.71
N GLU A 99 -2.65 -5.44 20.74
CA GLU A 99 -4.00 -5.99 20.78
C GLU A 99 -4.29 -6.87 19.55
N ALA A 100 -3.92 -6.40 18.35
CA ALA A 100 -4.11 -7.15 17.12
C ALA A 100 -3.29 -8.46 17.09
N TYR A 101 -2.05 -8.46 17.60
CA TYR A 101 -1.26 -9.68 17.77
C TYR A 101 -1.94 -10.66 18.72
N LYS A 102 -2.42 -10.18 19.87
CA LYS A 102 -3.13 -10.99 20.85
C LYS A 102 -4.43 -11.59 20.29
N GLU A 103 -5.24 -10.78 19.58
CA GLU A 103 -6.48 -11.24 18.95
C GLU A 103 -6.22 -12.26 17.84
N ALA A 104 -5.13 -12.10 17.08
CA ALA A 104 -4.71 -13.04 16.05
C ALA A 104 -4.14 -14.34 16.63
N GLY A 105 -3.80 -14.37 17.93
CA GLY A 105 -3.19 -15.53 18.59
C GLY A 105 -1.72 -15.74 18.18
N PHE A 106 -1.02 -14.65 17.79
CA PHE A 106 0.39 -14.68 17.42
C PHE A 106 1.25 -13.91 18.41
N SER A 107 2.49 -14.36 18.56
CA SER A 107 3.59 -13.59 19.14
C SER A 107 4.49 -13.02 18.04
N PRO A 108 5.34 -12.03 18.31
CA PRO A 108 6.30 -11.52 17.32
C PRO A 108 7.26 -12.60 16.80
N GLU A 109 7.57 -13.60 17.62
CA GLU A 109 8.44 -14.74 17.28
C GLU A 109 7.81 -15.67 16.24
N ASP A 110 6.47 -15.77 16.21
CA ASP A 110 5.72 -16.58 15.26
C ASP A 110 5.74 -16.01 13.84
N ILE A 111 6.23 -14.80 13.64
CA ILE A 111 6.22 -14.11 12.36
C ILE A 111 7.58 -14.21 11.69
N ASP A 112 7.60 -14.74 10.49
CA ASP A 112 8.82 -14.96 9.70
C ASP A 112 9.26 -13.70 8.94
N THR A 113 8.28 -12.90 8.48
CA THR A 113 8.54 -11.68 7.69
C THR A 113 7.43 -10.67 7.87
N GLY A 114 7.68 -9.44 7.46
CA GLY A 114 6.65 -8.41 7.50
C GLY A 114 7.03 -7.10 6.83
N ALA A 115 6.04 -6.24 6.67
CA ALA A 115 6.24 -4.89 6.18
C ALA A 115 5.49 -3.89 7.07
N VAL A 116 6.17 -2.82 7.44
CA VAL A 116 5.55 -1.63 8.03
C VAL A 116 5.60 -0.52 7.02
N ILE A 117 4.45 0.01 6.68
CA ILE A 117 4.31 1.10 5.71
C ILE A 117 3.74 2.31 6.42
N ILE A 118 4.36 3.45 6.21
CA ILE A 118 3.77 4.75 6.55
C ILE A 118 3.41 5.41 5.23
N THR A 119 2.16 5.83 5.09
CA THR A 119 1.61 6.30 3.82
C THR A 119 1.02 7.71 3.89
N GLY A 120 0.96 8.36 2.74
CA GLY A 120 0.30 9.65 2.55
C GLY A 120 0.85 10.78 3.42
N GLU A 121 -0.03 11.61 3.95
CA GLU A 121 0.33 12.73 4.81
C GLU A 121 0.98 12.30 6.15
N ALA A 122 0.82 11.03 6.57
CA ALA A 122 1.49 10.49 7.74
C ALA A 122 3.03 10.52 7.59
N LEU A 123 3.55 10.41 6.37
CA LEU A 123 4.99 10.54 6.08
C LEU A 123 5.55 11.94 6.36
N LYS A 124 4.73 12.96 6.27
CA LYS A 124 5.13 14.35 6.52
C LYS A 124 5.13 14.72 8.01
N LYS A 125 4.69 13.78 8.88
CA LYS A 125 4.64 14.03 10.32
C LYS A 125 6.04 13.94 10.92
N GLU A 126 6.29 14.78 11.92
CA GLU A 126 7.59 14.93 12.58
C GLU A 126 8.13 13.61 13.16
N ASN A 127 7.24 12.72 13.60
CA ASN A 127 7.59 11.44 14.20
C ASN A 127 7.30 10.22 13.31
N ALA A 128 7.12 10.40 12.00
CA ALA A 128 6.95 9.28 11.07
C ALA A 128 8.18 8.34 11.08
N ARG A 129 9.38 8.91 11.00
CA ARG A 129 10.63 8.15 11.03
C ARG A 129 10.88 7.41 12.35
N PRO A 130 10.73 8.02 13.53
CA PRO A 130 10.80 7.30 14.81
C PRO A 130 9.82 6.11 14.93
N ILE A 131 8.64 6.20 14.32
CA ILE A 131 7.68 5.10 14.29
C ILE A 131 8.24 3.92 13.48
N VAL A 132 8.75 4.18 12.28
CA VAL A 132 9.39 3.17 11.43
C VAL A 132 10.56 2.49 12.18
N GLU A 133 11.43 3.28 12.80
CA GLU A 133 12.60 2.79 13.55
C GLU A 133 12.20 1.96 14.78
N TYR A 134 11.10 2.33 15.46
CA TYR A 134 10.57 1.55 16.57
C TYR A 134 10.13 0.16 16.11
N PHE A 135 9.31 0.09 15.06
CA PHE A 135 8.84 -1.21 14.56
C PHE A 135 9.97 -2.04 13.96
N ALA A 136 10.95 -1.43 13.30
CA ALA A 136 12.14 -2.12 12.82
C ALA A 136 12.92 -2.82 13.95
N LYS A 137 13.04 -2.19 15.11
CA LYS A 137 13.73 -2.78 16.27
C LYS A 137 12.95 -3.90 16.94
N TYR A 138 11.63 -3.76 17.04
CA TYR A 138 10.79 -4.71 17.78
C TYR A 138 10.56 -6.01 17.03
N SER A 139 10.58 -5.95 15.73
CA SER A 139 10.13 -7.06 14.90
C SER A 139 11.26 -7.76 14.16
N GLY A 140 12.48 -7.23 14.22
CA GLY A 140 13.72 -7.85 13.69
C GLY A 140 13.68 -8.41 12.26
N LYS A 141 12.51 -8.72 11.75
CA LYS A 141 12.26 -9.39 10.48
C LYS A 141 11.46 -8.51 9.50
N PHE A 142 11.26 -7.22 9.81
CA PHE A 142 10.40 -6.34 9.02
C PHE A 142 11.17 -5.45 8.05
N ILE A 143 10.61 -5.30 6.86
CA ILE A 143 10.96 -4.23 5.95
C ILE A 143 10.11 -3.01 6.30
N CYS A 144 10.76 -1.95 6.74
CA CYS A 144 10.10 -0.68 7.00
C CYS A 144 10.22 0.20 5.76
N ALA A 145 9.11 0.48 5.12
CA ALA A 145 9.07 1.31 3.93
C ALA A 145 8.27 2.59 4.17
N ALA A 146 8.92 3.73 3.98
CA ALA A 146 8.24 4.96 3.68
C ALA A 146 7.82 4.89 2.20
N ALA A 147 6.59 4.51 1.92
CA ALA A 147 6.13 4.40 0.55
C ALA A 147 5.75 5.79 0.01
N GLY A 148 6.50 6.29 -0.96
CA GLY A 148 6.06 7.42 -1.76
C GLY A 148 4.82 7.05 -2.58
N HIS A 149 4.07 8.04 -3.04
CA HIS A 149 2.77 7.84 -3.69
C HIS A 149 2.77 6.85 -4.88
N ASN A 150 3.84 6.83 -5.66
CA ASN A 150 3.98 5.87 -6.78
C ASN A 150 4.15 4.43 -6.28
N HIS A 151 4.90 4.25 -5.19
CA HIS A 151 5.08 2.93 -4.58
C HIS A 151 3.78 2.46 -3.92
N GLU A 152 3.07 3.35 -3.21
CA GLU A 152 1.74 3.07 -2.67
C GLU A 152 0.75 2.61 -3.77
N ALA A 153 0.73 3.33 -4.90
CA ALA A 153 -0.09 2.96 -6.05
C ALA A 153 0.23 1.55 -6.56
N LEU A 154 1.52 1.23 -6.69
CA LEU A 154 2.00 -0.09 -7.09
C LEU A 154 1.52 -1.17 -6.11
N LEU A 155 1.76 -0.99 -4.81
CA LEU A 155 1.37 -1.94 -3.78
C LEU A 155 -0.15 -2.17 -3.76
N ALA A 156 -0.94 -1.09 -3.88
CA ALA A 156 -2.39 -1.17 -3.95
C ALA A 156 -2.86 -1.99 -5.16
N ALA A 157 -2.21 -1.86 -6.33
CA ALA A 157 -2.55 -2.62 -7.53
C ALA A 157 -2.28 -4.13 -7.36
N TYR A 158 -1.22 -4.50 -6.66
CA TYR A 158 -0.96 -5.91 -6.29
C TYR A 158 -1.99 -6.42 -5.28
N GLY A 159 -2.14 -5.72 -4.17
CA GLY A 159 -2.98 -6.20 -3.07
C GLY A 159 -4.48 -6.22 -3.38
N CYS A 160 -4.98 -5.35 -4.27
CA CYS A 160 -6.38 -5.39 -4.70
C CYS A 160 -6.65 -6.47 -5.78
N GLY A 161 -5.62 -7.14 -6.29
CA GLY A 161 -5.73 -8.16 -7.33
C GLY A 161 -5.79 -7.60 -8.75
N ALA A 162 -5.59 -6.30 -8.99
CA ALA A 162 -5.64 -5.72 -10.33
C ALA A 162 -4.53 -6.28 -11.24
N VAL A 163 -3.36 -6.60 -10.69
CA VAL A 163 -2.24 -7.20 -11.42
C VAL A 163 -2.60 -8.62 -11.87
N ASP A 164 -3.15 -9.44 -10.97
CA ASP A 164 -3.56 -10.81 -11.28
C ASP A 164 -4.72 -10.85 -12.28
N LEU A 165 -5.70 -9.95 -12.10
CA LEU A 165 -6.82 -9.80 -13.05
C LEU A 165 -6.30 -9.45 -14.45
N SER A 166 -5.41 -8.47 -14.55
CA SER A 166 -4.80 -8.05 -15.82
C SER A 166 -4.05 -9.19 -16.49
N LYS A 167 -3.28 -9.96 -15.73
CA LYS A 167 -2.51 -11.10 -16.21
C LYS A 167 -3.40 -12.25 -16.68
N ALA A 168 -4.39 -12.62 -15.88
CA ALA A 168 -5.28 -13.75 -16.13
C ALA A 168 -6.17 -13.51 -17.34
N GLU A 169 -6.76 -12.31 -17.47
CA GLU A 169 -7.66 -11.98 -18.55
C GLU A 169 -6.93 -11.34 -19.77
N ARG A 170 -5.64 -11.03 -19.66
CA ARG A 170 -4.87 -10.26 -20.67
C ARG A 170 -5.54 -8.94 -21.02
N LYS A 171 -5.96 -8.21 -19.97
CA LYS A 171 -6.73 -6.98 -20.06
C LYS A 171 -5.99 -5.82 -19.42
N THR A 172 -6.27 -4.61 -19.92
CA THR A 172 -5.80 -3.39 -19.26
C THR A 172 -6.72 -3.06 -18.09
N VAL A 173 -6.16 -2.94 -16.90
CA VAL A 173 -6.87 -2.64 -15.67
C VAL A 173 -6.39 -1.31 -15.10
N LEU A 174 -7.32 -0.42 -14.77
CA LEU A 174 -7.07 0.78 -13.99
C LEU A 174 -7.45 0.51 -12.54
N ASN A 175 -6.47 0.55 -11.62
CA ASN A 175 -6.77 0.62 -10.19
C ASN A 175 -6.84 2.07 -9.74
N VAL A 176 -7.88 2.40 -8.96
CA VAL A 176 -8.10 3.70 -8.33
C VAL A 176 -8.14 3.49 -6.83
N ASP A 177 -7.02 3.74 -6.16
CA ASP A 177 -6.84 3.56 -4.72
C ASP A 177 -7.22 4.84 -3.98
N MET A 178 -8.42 4.85 -3.38
CA MET A 178 -9.03 6.04 -2.79
C MET A 178 -8.86 6.02 -1.27
N GLY A 179 -7.87 6.77 -0.77
CA GLY A 179 -7.61 6.95 0.65
C GLY A 179 -8.29 8.16 1.27
N GLY A 180 -7.91 8.50 2.49
CA GLY A 180 -8.44 9.66 3.21
C GLY A 180 -7.87 10.99 2.73
N GLY A 181 -6.57 11.08 2.41
CA GLY A 181 -5.92 12.31 1.96
C GLY A 181 -5.65 12.37 0.46
N THR A 182 -5.39 11.22 -0.14
CA THR A 182 -4.94 11.10 -1.54
C THR A 182 -5.64 9.96 -2.26
N THR A 183 -5.76 10.10 -3.58
CA THR A 183 -6.12 8.99 -4.47
C THR A 183 -4.93 8.68 -5.37
N LYS A 184 -4.61 7.39 -5.51
CA LYS A 184 -3.56 6.90 -6.38
C LYS A 184 -4.17 6.10 -7.51
N PHE A 185 -3.51 6.15 -8.65
CA PHE A 185 -3.91 5.44 -9.87
C PHE A 185 -2.79 4.54 -10.32
N SER A 186 -3.13 3.35 -10.77
CA SER A 186 -2.19 2.40 -11.38
C SER A 186 -2.79 1.84 -12.66
N LEU A 187 -2.08 2.03 -13.77
CA LEU A 187 -2.42 1.39 -15.03
C LEU A 187 -1.67 0.07 -15.13
N VAL A 188 -2.42 -1.02 -15.28
CA VAL A 188 -1.88 -2.38 -15.30
C VAL A 188 -2.15 -3.00 -16.67
N GLU A 189 -1.09 -3.44 -17.34
CA GLU A 189 -1.15 -4.04 -18.67
C GLU A 189 -0.43 -5.39 -18.66
N ASN A 190 -1.13 -6.45 -19.04
CA ASN A 190 -0.60 -7.81 -19.06
C ASN A 190 0.07 -8.25 -17.74
N GLY A 191 -0.49 -7.83 -16.61
CA GLY A 191 0.04 -8.16 -15.28
C GLY A 191 1.24 -7.32 -14.84
N VAL A 192 1.52 -6.21 -15.53
CA VAL A 192 2.60 -5.27 -15.17
C VAL A 192 2.01 -3.89 -14.94
N VAL A 193 2.37 -3.26 -13.82
CA VAL A 193 2.03 -1.85 -13.57
C VAL A 193 2.93 -0.98 -14.43
N THR A 194 2.36 -0.37 -15.47
CA THR A 194 3.10 0.41 -16.47
C THR A 194 3.19 1.89 -16.12
N GLN A 195 2.16 2.43 -15.45
CA GLN A 195 2.13 3.83 -15.03
C GLN A 195 1.45 3.97 -13.67
N THR A 196 1.91 4.94 -12.89
CA THR A 196 1.29 5.34 -11.62
C THR A 196 1.12 6.85 -11.57
N ALA A 197 0.08 7.31 -10.89
CA ALA A 197 -0.17 8.72 -10.63
C ALA A 197 -0.85 8.92 -9.27
N ALA A 198 -0.76 10.11 -8.70
CA ALA A 198 -1.41 10.44 -7.44
C ALA A 198 -1.91 11.90 -7.44
N ILE A 199 -3.03 12.10 -6.77
CA ILE A 199 -3.68 13.40 -6.61
C ILE A 199 -4.09 13.62 -5.14
N ASN A 200 -4.04 14.86 -4.66
CA ASN A 200 -4.52 15.27 -3.34
C ASN A 200 -6.06 15.38 -3.31
N VAL A 201 -6.72 14.26 -3.52
CA VAL A 201 -8.18 14.10 -3.39
C VAL A 201 -8.43 12.84 -2.58
N GLY A 202 -9.13 12.99 -1.46
CA GLY A 202 -9.44 11.89 -0.55
C GLY A 202 -10.57 12.26 0.41
N ALA A 203 -11.18 11.26 1.03
CA ALA A 203 -12.42 11.44 1.79
C ALA A 203 -12.24 12.26 3.08
N ARG A 204 -11.02 12.34 3.63
CA ARG A 204 -10.72 12.95 4.92
C ARG A 204 -9.91 14.24 4.81
N LEU A 205 -9.97 14.91 3.66
CA LEU A 205 -9.43 16.26 3.50
C LEU A 205 -10.11 17.27 4.43
N ILE A 206 -11.35 16.98 4.80
CA ILE A 206 -12.11 17.64 5.86
C ILE A 206 -12.68 16.55 6.75
N ALA A 207 -12.42 16.66 8.05
CA ALA A 207 -13.06 15.78 9.05
C ALA A 207 -13.96 16.59 9.98
N PHE A 208 -14.99 15.95 10.51
CA PHE A 208 -16.00 16.56 11.38
C PHE A 208 -16.46 15.56 12.43
N ASP A 209 -16.97 16.05 13.52
CA ASP A 209 -17.61 15.25 14.57
C ASP A 209 -19.09 14.92 14.24
N ASP A 210 -19.72 14.15 15.09
CA ASP A 210 -21.11 13.72 14.92
C ASP A 210 -22.12 14.90 14.89
N SER A 211 -21.75 16.05 15.40
CA SER A 211 -22.56 17.28 15.36
C SER A 211 -22.33 18.10 14.07
N GLY A 212 -21.40 17.67 13.21
CA GLY A 212 -21.00 18.34 11.98
C GLY A 212 -20.03 19.50 12.20
N VAL A 213 -19.37 19.57 13.37
CA VAL A 213 -18.32 20.56 13.63
C VAL A 213 -17.01 20.05 13.01
N VAL A 214 -16.38 20.92 12.22
CA VAL A 214 -15.12 20.62 11.53
C VAL A 214 -13.99 20.45 12.56
N THR A 215 -13.33 19.31 12.56
CA THR A 215 -12.23 18.97 13.46
C THR A 215 -10.86 18.98 12.78
N ARG A 216 -10.85 18.86 11.44
CA ARG A 216 -9.63 18.84 10.63
C ARG A 216 -9.89 19.40 9.24
N VAL A 217 -8.93 20.15 8.70
CA VAL A 217 -8.94 20.67 7.32
C VAL A 217 -7.52 20.57 6.76
N GLU A 218 -7.34 19.80 5.70
CA GLU A 218 -6.10 19.76 4.91
C GLU A 218 -6.10 20.86 3.85
N ASP A 219 -4.91 21.25 3.37
CA ASP A 219 -4.76 22.34 2.40
C ASP A 219 -5.51 22.09 1.09
N ALA A 220 -5.48 20.85 0.59
CA ALA A 220 -6.26 20.46 -0.58
C ALA A 220 -7.77 20.58 -0.34
N GLY A 221 -8.24 20.22 0.87
CA GLY A 221 -9.64 20.38 1.27
C GLY A 221 -10.06 21.84 1.30
N ARG A 222 -9.20 22.71 1.84
CA ARG A 222 -9.41 24.16 1.84
C ARG A 222 -9.49 24.71 0.42
N THR A 223 -8.56 24.31 -0.44
CA THR A 223 -8.52 24.70 -1.86
C THR A 223 -9.80 24.29 -2.59
N LEU A 224 -10.23 23.04 -2.43
CA LEU A 224 -11.45 22.54 -3.09
C LEU A 224 -12.72 23.26 -2.59
N MET A 225 -12.81 23.57 -1.30
CA MET A 225 -13.94 24.32 -0.75
C MET A 225 -13.98 25.75 -1.25
N GLN A 226 -12.82 26.41 -1.39
CA GLN A 226 -12.71 27.75 -1.97
C GLN A 226 -13.17 27.80 -3.43
N GLU A 227 -12.82 26.78 -4.22
CA GLU A 227 -13.30 26.66 -5.62
C GLU A 227 -14.82 26.48 -5.72
N LEU A 228 -15.45 25.91 -4.67
CA LEU A 228 -16.91 25.84 -4.53
C LEU A 228 -17.52 27.15 -3.95
N GLY A 229 -16.71 28.15 -3.65
CA GLY A 229 -17.17 29.42 -3.04
C GLY A 229 -17.45 29.32 -1.54
N TYR A 230 -16.90 28.32 -0.85
CA TYR A 230 -17.09 28.10 0.57
C TYR A 230 -15.82 28.34 1.37
N THR A 231 -15.95 28.94 2.56
CA THR A 231 -14.93 28.95 3.58
C THR A 231 -15.17 27.82 4.56
N VAL A 232 -14.12 27.09 4.94
CA VAL A 232 -14.13 26.04 5.93
C VAL A 232 -13.11 26.34 7.04
N GLU A 233 -13.56 26.24 8.30
CA GLU A 233 -12.75 26.55 9.48
C GLU A 233 -12.97 25.48 10.55
N ILE A 234 -11.89 25.11 11.26
CA ILE A 234 -11.96 24.22 12.41
C ILE A 234 -12.84 24.85 13.49
N GLY A 235 -13.68 24.06 14.16
CA GLY A 235 -14.63 24.53 15.17
C GLY A 235 -15.92 25.11 14.61
N LYS A 236 -16.08 25.24 13.30
CA LYS A 236 -17.33 25.69 12.67
C LYS A 236 -18.13 24.53 12.13
N LYS A 237 -19.47 24.65 12.14
CA LYS A 237 -20.36 23.65 11.54
C LYS A 237 -20.33 23.70 10.02
N ILE A 238 -20.28 22.53 9.40
CA ILE A 238 -20.50 22.33 7.98
C ILE A 238 -21.82 21.59 7.75
N THR A 239 -22.64 22.07 6.81
CA THR A 239 -23.93 21.43 6.53
C THR A 239 -23.76 20.18 5.69
N LYS A 240 -24.65 19.20 5.86
CA LYS A 240 -24.68 17.97 5.05
C LYS A 240 -24.69 18.28 3.54
N LYS A 241 -25.47 19.27 3.10
CA LYS A 241 -25.53 19.71 1.70
C LYS A 241 -24.15 20.11 1.19
N ARG A 242 -23.40 20.92 1.95
CA ARG A 242 -22.03 21.33 1.54
C ARG A 242 -21.06 20.17 1.51
N MET A 243 -21.20 19.20 2.43
CA MET A 243 -20.39 17.98 2.40
C MET A 243 -20.70 17.13 1.15
N GLU A 244 -21.97 17.01 0.77
CA GLU A 244 -22.41 16.31 -0.45
C GLU A 244 -21.87 17.01 -1.71
N GLU A 245 -21.98 18.35 -1.78
CA GLU A 245 -21.41 19.15 -2.89
C GLU A 245 -19.90 18.98 -2.98
N PHE A 246 -19.20 19.00 -1.85
CA PHE A 246 -17.77 18.78 -1.77
C PHE A 246 -17.36 17.37 -2.26
N ALA A 247 -18.07 16.34 -1.81
CA ALA A 247 -17.82 14.97 -2.25
C ALA A 247 -18.08 14.79 -3.76
N ALA A 248 -19.16 15.38 -4.27
CA ALA A 248 -19.49 15.34 -5.70
C ALA A 248 -18.43 16.07 -6.55
N PHE A 249 -17.91 17.20 -6.04
CA PHE A 249 -16.87 17.96 -6.69
C PHE A 249 -15.55 17.18 -6.75
N MET A 250 -15.16 16.55 -5.64
CA MET A 250 -13.99 15.67 -5.61
C MET A 250 -14.11 14.51 -6.59
N ALA A 251 -15.28 13.85 -6.65
CA ALA A 251 -15.53 12.78 -7.61
C ALA A 251 -15.40 13.28 -9.05
N LYS A 252 -15.90 14.49 -9.36
CA LYS A 252 -15.72 15.12 -10.68
C LYS A 252 -14.24 15.27 -11.04
N ILE A 253 -13.42 15.76 -10.13
CA ILE A 253 -11.97 15.92 -10.34
C ILE A 253 -11.30 14.55 -10.56
N LEU A 254 -11.67 13.52 -9.79
CA LEU A 254 -11.13 12.18 -9.98
C LEU A 254 -11.50 11.60 -11.34
N PHE A 255 -12.74 11.77 -11.80
CA PHE A 255 -13.17 11.26 -13.10
C PHE A 255 -12.53 12.02 -14.26
N GLU A 256 -12.07 13.24 -14.07
CA GLU A 256 -11.23 13.90 -15.08
C GLU A 256 -9.94 13.10 -15.34
N LEU A 257 -9.33 12.51 -14.29
CA LEU A 257 -8.15 11.66 -14.42
C LEU A 257 -8.48 10.24 -14.88
N VAL A 258 -9.64 9.70 -14.49
CA VAL A 258 -10.10 8.38 -14.93
C VAL A 258 -10.42 8.38 -16.43
N GLU A 259 -10.97 9.46 -16.96
CA GLU A 259 -11.37 9.53 -18.38
C GLU A 259 -10.20 9.89 -19.30
N ARG A 260 -9.26 10.72 -18.83
CA ARG A 260 -8.16 11.28 -19.64
C ARG A 260 -7.10 11.94 -18.75
N GLU A 261 -6.11 12.54 -19.42
CA GLU A 261 -5.15 13.43 -18.73
C GLU A 261 -5.86 14.64 -18.11
N PRO A 262 -5.38 15.15 -16.96
CA PRO A 262 -5.99 16.29 -16.29
C PRO A 262 -5.93 17.54 -17.17
N SER A 263 -7.08 18.14 -17.46
CA SER A 263 -7.21 19.33 -18.31
C SER A 263 -7.42 20.61 -17.49
N SER A 264 -8.13 20.52 -16.37
CA SER A 264 -8.40 21.69 -15.53
C SER A 264 -7.13 22.15 -14.76
N SER A 265 -7.01 23.45 -14.57
CA SER A 265 -5.93 24.03 -13.77
C SER A 265 -5.96 23.54 -12.33
N LEU A 266 -7.15 23.30 -11.79
CA LEU A 266 -7.35 22.76 -10.45
C LEU A 266 -6.84 21.32 -10.34
N ALA A 267 -7.24 20.42 -11.26
CA ALA A 267 -6.76 19.04 -11.26
C ALA A 267 -5.22 19.00 -11.34
N LYS A 268 -4.62 19.78 -12.23
CA LYS A 268 -3.15 19.90 -12.35
C LYS A 268 -2.49 20.37 -11.05
N ARG A 269 -3.06 21.37 -10.36
CA ARG A 269 -2.55 21.89 -9.08
C ARG A 269 -2.64 20.88 -7.95
N LEU A 270 -3.64 19.99 -7.98
CA LEU A 270 -3.83 18.95 -6.97
C LEU A 270 -2.99 17.70 -7.22
N MET A 271 -2.37 17.53 -8.40
CA MET A 271 -1.47 16.41 -8.67
C MET A 271 -0.29 16.40 -7.71
N VAL A 272 0.04 15.23 -7.20
CA VAL A 272 1.20 14.97 -6.32
C VAL A 272 2.36 14.37 -7.08
N THR A 273 2.03 13.61 -8.12
CA THR A 273 2.99 13.03 -9.06
C THR A 273 2.59 13.42 -10.48
N PRO A 274 3.46 13.27 -11.48
CA PRO A 274 3.05 13.43 -12.88
C PRO A 274 1.82 12.58 -13.22
N PRO A 275 0.89 13.07 -14.05
CA PRO A 275 -0.23 12.28 -14.56
C PRO A 275 0.25 11.18 -15.51
N PHE A 276 -0.64 10.25 -15.85
CA PHE A 276 -0.37 9.28 -16.90
C PHE A 276 -0.09 9.97 -18.23
N ALA A 277 0.91 9.46 -18.95
CA ALA A 277 1.24 9.94 -20.28
C ALA A 277 0.39 9.19 -21.35
N ASN A 278 -0.19 9.94 -22.29
CA ASN A 278 -0.94 9.38 -23.43
C ASN A 278 -2.10 8.46 -23.03
N TYR A 279 -2.72 8.73 -21.88
CA TYR A 279 -3.78 7.90 -21.32
C TYR A 279 -5.17 8.30 -21.81
N ARG A 280 -6.01 7.29 -22.08
CA ARG A 280 -7.44 7.45 -22.34
C ARG A 280 -8.23 6.27 -21.77
N LEU A 281 -9.40 6.53 -21.21
CA LEU A 281 -10.29 5.49 -20.69
C LEU A 281 -10.66 4.42 -21.73
N SER A 282 -10.69 4.77 -23.03
CA SER A 282 -10.95 3.79 -24.09
C SER A 282 -9.95 2.65 -24.19
N GLN A 283 -8.76 2.81 -23.59
CA GLN A 283 -7.70 1.80 -23.52
C GLN A 283 -7.89 0.85 -22.33
N VAL A 284 -8.78 1.18 -21.39
CA VAL A 284 -9.02 0.43 -20.17
C VAL A 284 -10.19 -0.53 -20.36
N ASP A 285 -9.97 -1.80 -20.06
CA ASP A 285 -11.01 -2.83 -20.07
C ASP A 285 -11.76 -2.89 -18.74
N HIS A 286 -11.04 -2.76 -17.61
CA HIS A 286 -11.60 -2.86 -16.28
C HIS A 286 -11.12 -1.73 -15.37
N ILE A 287 -12.00 -1.26 -14.49
CA ILE A 287 -11.68 -0.36 -13.39
C ILE A 287 -11.89 -1.12 -12.07
N VAL A 288 -10.92 -1.03 -11.18
CA VAL A 288 -10.98 -1.56 -9.81
C VAL A 288 -10.78 -0.39 -8.86
N PHE A 289 -11.59 -0.30 -7.82
CA PHE A 289 -11.39 0.66 -6.73
C PHE A 289 -10.82 -0.06 -5.51
N SER A 290 -9.79 0.52 -4.88
CA SER A 290 -9.23 0.09 -3.60
C SER A 290 -9.10 1.26 -2.64
N GLY A 291 -8.56 1.04 -1.45
CA GLY A 291 -8.51 2.03 -0.38
C GLY A 291 -9.81 2.13 0.42
N GLY A 292 -9.82 2.92 1.48
CA GLY A 292 -10.95 3.00 2.41
C GLY A 292 -12.27 3.45 1.78
N VAL A 293 -12.21 4.36 0.79
CA VAL A 293 -13.41 4.85 0.11
C VAL A 293 -14.04 3.79 -0.80
N SER A 294 -13.25 2.80 -1.25
CA SER A 294 -13.77 1.71 -2.09
C SER A 294 -14.85 0.89 -1.37
N GLU A 295 -14.77 0.74 -0.05
CA GLU A 295 -15.78 0.04 0.74
C GLU A 295 -17.16 0.70 0.59
N HIS A 296 -17.18 2.03 0.46
CA HIS A 296 -18.41 2.78 0.17
C HIS A 296 -18.78 2.74 -1.33
N VAL A 297 -17.82 2.63 -2.24
CA VAL A 297 -18.10 2.47 -3.68
C VAL A 297 -18.82 1.15 -3.94
N TYR A 298 -18.38 0.06 -3.29
CA TYR A 298 -19.00 -1.27 -3.43
C TYR A 298 -20.12 -1.54 -2.39
N GLU A 299 -20.50 -0.53 -1.59
CA GLU A 299 -21.56 -0.64 -0.56
C GLU A 299 -21.31 -1.72 0.51
N ARG A 300 -20.03 -2.03 0.75
CA ARG A 300 -19.58 -3.01 1.76
C ARG A 300 -19.59 -2.43 3.17
N ASP A 301 -19.36 -1.11 3.29
CA ASP A 301 -19.41 -0.36 4.55
C ASP A 301 -20.32 0.86 4.41
N ARG A 302 -21.13 1.11 5.45
CA ARG A 302 -22.01 2.28 5.56
C ARG A 302 -21.64 3.19 6.73
N THR A 303 -20.58 2.84 7.45
CA THR A 303 -20.13 3.59 8.63
C THR A 303 -19.56 4.94 8.22
N SER A 304 -19.90 5.98 8.95
CA SER A 304 -19.25 7.28 8.83
C SER A 304 -18.09 7.35 9.82
N TYR A 305 -16.93 7.72 9.33
CA TYR A 305 -15.72 7.94 10.13
C TYR A 305 -15.47 9.42 10.42
N GLY A 306 -16.54 10.26 10.39
CA GLY A 306 -16.42 11.69 10.56
C GLY A 306 -15.74 12.36 9.35
N ASP A 307 -16.02 11.88 8.15
CA ASP A 307 -15.53 12.39 6.87
C ASP A 307 -16.56 12.18 5.75
N VAL A 308 -16.23 12.56 4.53
CA VAL A 308 -17.15 12.48 3.38
C VAL A 308 -17.06 11.15 2.61
N GLY A 309 -16.43 10.11 3.14
CA GLY A 309 -16.27 8.80 2.49
C GLY A 309 -17.55 8.21 1.92
N PRO A 310 -18.64 8.08 2.71
CA PRO A 310 -19.91 7.57 2.21
C PRO A 310 -20.50 8.41 1.06
N MET A 311 -20.39 9.73 1.14
CA MET A 311 -20.88 10.66 0.11
C MET A 311 -20.02 10.57 -1.15
N MET A 312 -18.71 10.45 -1.00
CA MET A 312 -17.77 10.29 -2.10
C MET A 312 -17.96 8.95 -2.83
N GLY A 313 -18.12 7.85 -2.08
CA GLY A 313 -18.45 6.55 -2.66
C GLY A 313 -19.75 6.59 -3.48
N LYS A 314 -20.79 7.25 -2.95
CA LYS A 314 -22.03 7.49 -3.69
C LYS A 314 -21.79 8.29 -4.97
N SER A 315 -21.05 9.38 -4.90
CA SER A 315 -20.76 10.24 -6.05
C SER A 315 -19.97 9.51 -7.13
N VAL A 316 -19.02 8.66 -6.74
CA VAL A 316 -18.27 7.78 -7.66
C VAL A 316 -19.21 6.80 -8.35
N ARG A 317 -20.10 6.12 -7.63
CA ARG A 317 -21.12 5.23 -8.25
C ARG A 317 -22.02 5.96 -9.24
N ASP A 318 -22.44 7.17 -8.90
CA ASP A 318 -23.31 7.96 -9.77
C ASP A 318 -22.58 8.42 -11.05
N TYR A 319 -21.26 8.64 -10.98
CA TYR A 319 -20.41 8.87 -12.14
C TYR A 319 -20.24 7.62 -13.00
N LEU A 320 -19.95 6.47 -12.38
CA LEU A 320 -19.79 5.19 -13.10
C LEU A 320 -21.03 4.79 -13.89
N LYS A 321 -22.23 5.11 -13.38
CA LYS A 321 -23.49 4.86 -14.12
C LYS A 321 -23.60 5.65 -15.42
N LYS A 322 -22.89 6.78 -15.54
CA LYS A 322 -22.90 7.66 -16.71
C LYS A 322 -21.87 7.25 -17.77
N LEU A 323 -20.89 6.43 -17.37
CA LEU A 323 -19.87 5.95 -18.31
C LEU A 323 -20.50 5.02 -19.37
N PRO A 324 -20.04 5.09 -20.64
CA PRO A 324 -20.64 4.32 -21.75
C PRO A 324 -20.54 2.80 -21.59
N LYS A 325 -19.59 2.33 -20.74
CA LYS A 325 -19.32 0.90 -20.56
C LYS A 325 -19.56 0.49 -19.10
N LYS A 326 -20.77 0.00 -18.79
CA LYS A 326 -21.11 -0.60 -17.49
C LYS A 326 -20.22 -1.82 -17.10
N ARG A 327 -19.49 -2.39 -18.05
CA ARG A 327 -18.66 -3.60 -17.86
C ARG A 327 -17.28 -3.33 -17.27
N LEU A 328 -16.89 -2.07 -17.10
CA LEU A 328 -15.56 -1.70 -16.63
C LEU A 328 -15.33 -1.99 -15.14
N LEU A 329 -16.39 -1.89 -14.33
CA LEU A 329 -16.24 -2.05 -12.89
C LEU A 329 -16.06 -3.52 -12.50
N ARG A 330 -14.96 -3.82 -11.80
CA ARG A 330 -14.66 -5.12 -11.19
C ARG A 330 -14.47 -4.95 -9.69
N GLU A 331 -14.87 -5.95 -8.94
CA GLU A 331 -14.63 -5.96 -7.50
C GLU A 331 -13.17 -6.31 -7.20
N PRO A 332 -12.54 -5.62 -6.22
CA PRO A 332 -11.21 -5.96 -5.76
C PRO A 332 -11.25 -7.23 -4.89
N LEU A 333 -10.14 -7.96 -4.88
CA LEU A 333 -9.90 -9.01 -3.89
C LEU A 333 -9.85 -8.42 -2.48
N GLU A 334 -9.17 -7.28 -2.32
CA GLU A 334 -9.09 -6.51 -1.08
C GLU A 334 -9.30 -5.02 -1.38
N GLY A 335 -10.10 -4.35 -0.55
CA GLY A 335 -10.40 -2.92 -0.66
C GLY A 335 -9.45 -2.08 0.18
N ILE A 336 -9.86 -1.75 1.40
CA ILE A 336 -9.11 -0.89 2.33
C ILE A 336 -7.72 -1.42 2.69
N ARG A 337 -7.50 -2.74 2.63
CA ARG A 337 -6.24 -3.40 2.99
C ARG A 337 -5.33 -3.68 1.79
N ALA A 338 -5.66 -3.18 0.61
CA ALA A 338 -4.91 -3.45 -0.62
C ALA A 338 -3.43 -3.09 -0.48
N THR A 339 -3.10 -1.90 0.00
CA THR A 339 -1.71 -1.44 0.14
C THR A 339 -0.89 -2.33 1.06
N VAL A 340 -1.42 -2.68 2.23
CA VAL A 340 -0.70 -3.50 3.22
C VAL A 340 -0.52 -4.94 2.75
N ILE A 341 -1.49 -5.47 2.04
CA ILE A 341 -1.41 -6.81 1.46
C ILE A 341 -0.40 -6.85 0.32
N GLY A 342 -0.44 -5.88 -0.57
CA GLY A 342 0.54 -5.74 -1.64
C GLY A 342 1.96 -5.57 -1.11
N ALA A 343 2.14 -4.84 -0.01
CA ALA A 343 3.44 -4.71 0.63
C ALA A 343 3.97 -6.05 1.15
N GLY A 344 3.14 -6.81 1.85
CA GLY A 344 3.51 -8.14 2.33
C GLY A 344 3.91 -9.11 1.21
N GLU A 345 3.37 -8.92 0.01
CA GLU A 345 3.70 -9.73 -1.16
C GLU A 345 4.94 -9.22 -1.91
N TYR A 346 4.98 -7.92 -2.17
CA TYR A 346 6.03 -7.30 -2.98
C TYR A 346 7.40 -7.32 -2.29
N THR A 347 7.42 -7.31 -0.95
CA THR A 347 8.66 -7.27 -0.16
C THR A 347 9.29 -8.64 0.06
N VAL A 348 8.56 -9.73 -0.20
CA VAL A 348 9.10 -11.08 -0.01
C VAL A 348 9.76 -11.57 -1.30
N GLN A 349 11.08 -11.54 -1.32
CA GLN A 349 11.90 -12.21 -2.33
C GLN A 349 12.91 -13.09 -1.61
N ALA A 350 12.86 -14.39 -1.87
CA ALA A 350 13.89 -15.31 -1.42
C ALA A 350 14.75 -15.76 -2.62
N SER A 351 16.06 -15.69 -2.49
CA SER A 351 16.98 -16.19 -3.51
C SER A 351 18.04 -17.08 -2.86
N GLY A 352 18.19 -18.29 -3.38
CA GLY A 352 19.25 -19.21 -2.99
C GLY A 352 20.49 -18.98 -3.85
N ASN A 353 21.33 -18.01 -3.49
CA ASN A 353 22.67 -17.87 -4.07
C ASN A 353 23.70 -18.14 -2.98
N THR A 354 24.78 -18.84 -3.35
CA THR A 354 25.92 -19.01 -2.47
C THR A 354 26.57 -17.65 -2.23
N SER A 355 26.47 -17.14 -1.00
CA SER A 355 27.08 -15.88 -0.60
C SER A 355 28.14 -16.15 0.44
N TYR A 356 29.30 -15.53 0.30
CA TYR A 356 30.31 -15.52 1.33
C TYR A 356 30.04 -14.36 2.30
N ILE A 357 29.91 -14.69 3.59
CA ILE A 357 29.73 -13.70 4.65
C ILE A 357 30.96 -13.76 5.54
N SER A 358 31.78 -12.70 5.50
CA SER A 358 33.03 -12.62 6.26
C SER A 358 32.85 -12.66 7.77
N ASN A 359 31.70 -12.23 8.27
CA ASN A 359 31.38 -12.30 9.69
C ASN A 359 29.89 -12.66 9.90
N PRO A 360 29.55 -13.95 10.01
CA PRO A 360 28.17 -14.39 10.24
C PRO A 360 27.52 -13.85 11.52
N LYS A 361 28.33 -13.46 12.50
CA LYS A 361 27.82 -12.94 13.80
C LYS A 361 27.14 -11.58 13.70
N VAL A 362 27.32 -10.87 12.60
CA VAL A 362 26.59 -9.60 12.37
C VAL A 362 25.19 -9.82 11.79
N LEU A 363 24.84 -11.05 11.44
CA LEU A 363 23.52 -11.41 10.94
C LEU A 363 22.59 -11.86 12.07
N PRO A 364 21.31 -11.61 11.92
CA PRO A 364 20.65 -10.90 10.84
C PRO A 364 20.84 -9.37 10.92
N VAL A 365 21.01 -8.71 9.79
CA VAL A 365 21.03 -7.23 9.70
C VAL A 365 19.70 -6.75 9.24
N PHE A 366 19.03 -5.92 10.05
CA PHE A 366 17.68 -5.42 9.79
C PHE A 366 17.71 -3.92 9.51
N GLY A 367 16.69 -3.43 8.80
CA GLY A 367 16.51 -2.01 8.58
C GLY A 367 17.59 -1.34 7.73
N LEU A 368 18.24 -2.08 6.82
CA LEU A 368 19.22 -1.51 5.92
C LEU A 368 18.55 -0.44 5.04
N LYS A 369 19.12 0.76 5.09
CA LYS A 369 18.70 1.86 4.23
C LYS A 369 19.12 1.54 2.80
N VAL A 370 18.15 1.44 1.90
CA VAL A 370 18.44 1.35 0.46
C VAL A 370 18.69 2.75 -0.07
N ILE A 371 19.89 2.97 -0.62
CA ILE A 371 20.24 4.20 -1.30
C ILE A 371 20.39 3.93 -2.80
N ARG A 372 19.88 4.85 -3.60
CA ARG A 372 20.07 4.82 -5.05
C ARG A 372 21.20 5.78 -5.42
N ALA A 373 22.34 5.24 -5.83
CA ALA A 373 23.42 6.03 -6.39
C ALA A 373 23.18 6.28 -7.88
N SER A 374 23.24 7.54 -8.30
CA SER A 374 23.18 7.91 -9.73
C SER A 374 24.60 8.11 -10.26
N LEU A 375 24.98 7.31 -11.25
CA LEU A 375 26.26 7.42 -11.96
C LEU A 375 26.11 8.37 -13.15
N GLY A 376 26.85 9.47 -13.14
CA GLY A 376 27.03 10.33 -14.31
C GLY A 376 28.17 9.83 -15.21
N PRO A 377 28.24 10.28 -16.49
CA PRO A 377 29.32 9.95 -17.38
C PRO A 377 30.70 10.32 -16.78
N GLY A 378 31.64 9.36 -16.72
CA GLY A 378 32.99 9.57 -16.21
C GLY A 378 33.14 9.63 -14.68
N GLN A 379 32.08 9.29 -13.91
CA GLN A 379 32.15 9.28 -12.44
C GLN A 379 32.53 7.90 -11.89
N SER A 380 33.32 7.90 -10.81
CA SER A 380 33.64 6.70 -10.06
C SER A 380 32.41 6.21 -9.26
N ILE A 381 32.25 4.89 -9.17
CA ILE A 381 31.20 4.25 -8.34
C ILE A 381 31.34 4.69 -6.88
N ILE A 382 32.56 4.77 -6.37
CA ILE A 382 32.87 5.18 -4.99
C ILE A 382 32.40 6.59 -4.72
N ASP A 383 32.64 7.53 -5.66
CA ASP A 383 32.20 8.93 -5.50
C ASP A 383 30.67 9.07 -5.58
N ALA A 384 30.02 8.24 -6.39
CA ALA A 384 28.56 8.21 -6.45
C ALA A 384 27.94 7.65 -5.17
N LEU A 385 28.53 6.60 -4.60
CA LEU A 385 28.09 6.02 -3.31
C LEU A 385 28.28 7.00 -2.16
N ASN A 386 29.46 7.62 -2.05
CA ASN A 386 29.78 8.59 -0.98
C ASN A 386 28.84 9.82 -0.98
N ARG A 387 28.32 10.21 -2.16
CA ARG A 387 27.34 11.30 -2.26
C ARG A 387 25.92 10.87 -1.91
N SER A 388 25.64 9.59 -1.91
CA SER A 388 24.31 9.02 -1.66
C SER A 388 24.14 8.59 -0.21
N LEU A 389 25.24 8.46 0.55
CA LEU A 389 25.24 8.20 1.99
C LEU A 389 24.97 9.48 2.79
#